data_5301d41087816d51cac3d9394a6a5cb5
#
_entry.id   5301d41087816d51cac3d9394a6a5cb5
#
_cell.length_a   1.000
_cell.length_b   1.000
_cell.length_c   1.000
_cell.angle_alpha   90.00
_cell.angle_beta   90.00
_cell.angle_gamma   90.00
#
_symmetry.space_group_name_H-M   'P 1'
#
loop_
_entity.id
_entity.type
_entity.pdbx_description
1 polymer ?
#
loop_
_entity_poly.entity_id
_entity_poly.type
_entity_poly.pdbx_seq_one_letter_code
_entity_poly.pdbx_strand_id
1 'polypeptide(L)' 'MLSVEIDREEDGRWIAEVPDLPGVMTYGQTREEAVARVQALALRVLADRLEHGEAIPEVASQFLVTP' A
#
# COMPACT_ATOMS: atom_id res chain seq x y z
N MET A 1 -5.90 7.47 -6.65
CA MET A 1 -5.65 6.02 -6.64
C MET A 1 -4.20 5.79 -6.25
N LEU A 2 -3.95 4.79 -5.41
CA LEU A 2 -2.59 4.45 -5.01
C LEU A 2 -2.00 3.46 -6.00
N SER A 3 -0.83 3.76 -6.53
CA SER A 3 -0.14 2.90 -7.49
C SER A 3 0.80 1.96 -6.77
N VAL A 4 0.91 0.74 -7.27
CA VAL A 4 1.87 -0.25 -6.81
C VAL A 4 2.91 -0.43 -7.91
N GLU A 5 4.17 -0.19 -7.59
CA GLU A 5 5.28 -0.47 -8.50
C GLU A 5 5.89 -1.81 -8.14
N ILE A 6 6.15 -2.62 -9.17
CA ILE A 6 6.68 -3.98 -9.03
C ILE A 6 7.99 -4.08 -9.78
N ASP A 7 8.97 -4.71 -9.15
CA ASP A 7 10.23 -5.02 -9.80
C ASP A 7 10.73 -6.37 -9.29
N ARG A 8 11.69 -6.94 -9.99
CA ARG A 8 12.29 -8.22 -9.61
C ARG A 8 13.73 -8.00 -9.23
N GLU A 9 14.11 -8.53 -8.06
CA GLU A 9 15.49 -8.46 -7.59
C GLU A 9 16.35 -9.48 -8.29
N GLU A 10 17.68 -9.25 -8.28
CA GLU A 10 18.64 -10.15 -8.91
C GLU A 10 18.59 -11.56 -8.32
N ASP A 11 18.24 -11.69 -7.04
CA ASP A 11 18.14 -12.99 -6.37
C ASP A 11 16.80 -13.71 -6.64
N GLY A 12 15.96 -13.13 -7.51
CA GLY A 12 14.69 -13.73 -7.90
C GLY A 12 13.49 -13.33 -7.05
N ARG A 13 13.70 -12.63 -5.94
CA ARG A 13 12.57 -12.12 -5.15
C ARG A 13 11.89 -10.98 -5.90
N TRP A 14 10.64 -10.79 -5.59
CA TRP A 14 9.87 -9.64 -6.09
C TRP A 14 9.79 -8.57 -5.03
N ILE A 15 9.85 -7.32 -5.46
CA ILE A 15 9.67 -6.17 -4.59
C ILE A 15 8.45 -5.40 -5.06
N ALA A 16 7.62 -4.97 -4.12
CA ALA A 16 6.44 -4.14 -4.38
C ALA A 16 6.50 -2.91 -3.48
N GLU A 17 6.13 -1.79 -4.05
CA GLU A 17 6.21 -0.51 -3.34
C GLU A 17 5.03 0.37 -3.71
N VAL A 18 4.57 1.17 -2.74
CA VAL A 18 3.59 2.24 -2.98
C VAL A 18 4.33 3.57 -2.84
N PRO A 19 4.76 4.18 -3.96
CA PRO A 19 5.59 5.39 -3.90
C PRO A 19 4.96 6.56 -3.15
N ASP A 20 3.64 6.68 -3.20
CA ASP A 20 2.93 7.77 -2.51
C ASP A 20 2.94 7.62 -0.98
N LEU A 21 3.32 6.45 -0.49
CA LEU A 21 3.42 6.17 0.95
C LEU A 21 4.86 5.82 1.30
N PRO A 22 5.67 6.80 1.71
CA PRO A 22 7.09 6.54 2.02
C PRO A 22 7.27 5.39 3.01
N GLY A 23 8.18 4.47 2.68
CA GLY A 23 8.46 3.31 3.51
C GLY A 23 7.53 2.12 3.32
N VAL A 24 6.50 2.24 2.48
CA VAL A 24 5.58 1.13 2.21
C VAL A 24 6.14 0.30 1.06
N MET A 25 6.87 -0.74 1.42
CA MET A 25 7.58 -1.61 0.51
C MET A 25 7.63 -3.01 1.11
N THR A 26 7.46 -4.03 0.28
CA THR A 26 7.52 -5.43 0.71
C THR A 26 8.20 -6.29 -0.32
N TYR A 27 8.66 -7.47 0.10
CA TYR A 27 9.19 -8.49 -0.78
C TYR A 27 8.26 -9.69 -0.81
N GLY A 28 8.38 -10.49 -1.85
CA GLY A 28 7.67 -11.75 -1.97
C GLY A 28 8.44 -12.73 -2.86
N GLN A 29 8.16 -14.01 -2.70
CA GLN A 29 8.73 -15.06 -3.54
C GLN A 29 8.08 -15.06 -4.93
N THR A 30 6.85 -14.58 -5.01
CA THR A 30 6.13 -14.43 -6.26
C THR A 30 5.65 -12.98 -6.39
N ARG A 31 5.31 -12.59 -7.61
CA ARG A 31 4.75 -11.27 -7.88
C ARG A 31 3.47 -11.04 -7.07
N GLU A 32 2.59 -12.04 -7.07
CA GLU A 32 1.30 -11.99 -6.39
C GLU A 32 1.47 -11.85 -4.88
N GLU A 33 2.46 -12.53 -4.31
CA GLU A 33 2.75 -12.44 -2.89
C GLU A 33 3.23 -11.03 -2.51
N ALA A 34 4.15 -10.46 -3.31
CA ALA A 34 4.65 -9.12 -3.06
C ALA A 34 3.52 -8.07 -3.15
N VAL A 35 2.64 -8.20 -4.14
CA VAL A 35 1.49 -7.30 -4.32
C VAL A 35 0.54 -7.39 -3.12
N ALA A 36 0.18 -8.61 -2.71
CA ALA A 36 -0.72 -8.80 -1.57
C ALA A 36 -0.13 -8.21 -0.29
N ARG A 37 1.15 -8.44 -0.07
CA ARG A 37 1.84 -7.93 1.13
C ARG A 37 1.90 -6.41 1.15
N VAL A 38 2.21 -5.77 0.02
CA VAL A 38 2.29 -4.31 -0.01
C VAL A 38 0.92 -3.67 0.14
N GLN A 39 -0.12 -4.30 -0.41
CA GLN A 39 -1.49 -3.82 -0.24
C GLN A 39 -1.90 -3.90 1.23
N ALA A 40 -1.61 -5.01 1.90
CA ALA A 40 -1.91 -5.17 3.31
C ALA A 40 -1.16 -4.14 4.17
N LEU A 41 0.12 -3.93 3.87
CA LEU A 41 0.92 -2.93 4.58
C LEU A 41 0.37 -1.53 4.36
N ALA A 42 0.04 -1.18 3.12
CA ALA A 42 -0.53 0.13 2.79
C ALA A 42 -1.82 0.38 3.56
N LEU A 43 -2.71 -0.62 3.63
CA LEU A 43 -3.98 -0.49 4.35
C LEU A 43 -3.75 -0.30 5.85
N ARG A 44 -2.77 -1.00 6.44
CA ARG A 44 -2.43 -0.81 7.85
C ARG A 44 -1.89 0.60 8.13
N VAL A 45 -1.02 1.09 7.25
CA VAL A 45 -0.47 2.45 7.37
C VAL A 45 -1.58 3.50 7.25
N LEU A 46 -2.47 3.33 6.28
CA LEU A 46 -3.58 4.26 6.07
C LEU A 46 -4.56 4.23 7.24
N ALA A 47 -4.86 3.05 7.76
CA ALA A 47 -5.71 2.91 8.95
C ALA A 47 -5.10 3.62 10.15
N ASP A 48 -3.80 3.46 10.37
CA ASP A 48 -3.09 4.11 11.47
C ASP A 48 -3.16 5.64 11.35
N ARG A 49 -2.94 6.17 10.15
CA ARG A 49 -3.03 7.61 9.90
C ARG A 49 -4.42 8.16 10.17
N LEU A 50 -5.46 7.45 9.72
CA LEU A 50 -6.84 7.85 9.97
C LEU A 50 -7.16 7.86 11.46
N GLU A 51 -6.68 6.87 12.20
CA GLU A 51 -6.87 6.79 13.65
C GLU A 51 -6.20 7.94 14.38
N HIS A 52 -5.12 8.48 13.81
CA HIS A 52 -4.41 9.65 14.35
C HIS A 52 -4.93 10.98 13.78
N GLY A 53 -6.08 10.96 13.09
CA GLY A 53 -6.75 12.17 12.66
C GLY A 53 -6.27 12.76 11.33
N GLU A 54 -5.46 12.05 10.57
CA GLU A 54 -5.06 12.54 9.25
C GLU A 54 -6.19 12.33 8.24
N ALA A 55 -6.41 13.34 7.40
CA ALA A 55 -7.31 13.23 6.28
C ALA A 55 -6.55 12.66 5.08
N ILE A 56 -7.06 11.59 4.50
CA ILE A 56 -6.42 10.91 3.37
C ILE A 56 -7.42 10.89 2.20
N PRO A 57 -7.24 11.75 1.18
CA PRO A 57 -8.21 11.87 0.08
C PRO A 57 -8.49 10.54 -0.65
N GLU A 58 -7.45 9.71 -0.86
CA GLU A 58 -7.60 8.42 -1.55
C GLU A 58 -8.50 7.45 -0.78
N VAL A 59 -8.50 7.55 0.56
CA VAL A 59 -9.36 6.74 1.42
C VAL A 59 -10.74 7.36 1.50
N ALA A 60 -10.81 8.68 1.69
CA ALA A 60 -12.07 9.40 1.81
C ALA A 60 -12.97 9.17 0.59
N SER A 61 -12.39 9.09 -0.60
CA SER A 61 -13.14 8.87 -1.84
C SER A 61 -13.81 7.49 -1.92
N GLN A 62 -13.45 6.56 -1.04
CA GLN A 62 -14.04 5.22 -1.00
C GLN A 62 -15.30 5.16 -0.13
N PHE A 63 -15.62 6.24 0.56
CA PHE A 63 -16.74 6.26 1.50
C PHE A 63 -17.69 7.42 1.19
N LEU A 64 -18.99 7.13 1.24
CA LEU A 64 -20.02 8.15 1.17
C LEU A 64 -20.52 8.40 2.59
N VAL A 65 -20.28 9.60 3.11
CA VAL A 65 -20.76 9.98 4.43
C VAL A 65 -22.11 10.69 4.27
N THR A 66 -23.15 10.11 4.84
CA THR A 66 -24.49 10.69 4.79
C THR A 66 -24.88 11.21 6.19
N PRO A 67 -25.71 12.30 6.25
CA PRO A 67 -26.14 12.85 7.53
C PRO A 67 -27.04 11.90 8.29
#